data_7e790d41c446367ec58795c39e464379
#
_entry.id   7e790d41c446367ec58795c39e464379
#
_cell.length_a   1.000
_cell.length_b   1.000
_cell.length_c   1.000
_cell.angle_alpha   90.00
_cell.angle_beta   90.00
_cell.angle_gamma   90.00
#
_symmetry.space_group_name_H-M   'P 1'
#
loop_
_entity.id
_entity.type
_entity.pdbx_description
1 polymer ?
#
loop_
_entity_poly.entity_id
_entity_poly.type
_entity_poly.pdbx_seq_one_letter_code
_entity_poly.pdbx_strand_id
1 'polypeptide(L)'
;MQFYVIGGVGRYMVKVERSLLIAHSAQRMFDLVEDIEAYPDFLPWCARTEVSHRDAASTVATLYVDYLGARAHFTTRNDKRPPQSMRLKLVDGPFHQLEGLWHFKSLADNACKIEFRLGYEFSGRLFSAVIGPVFGHICDTMVDAFAQRANEVYGEGYV
;
A
#
# COMPACT_ATOMS: atom_id res chain seq x y z
N MET A 1 -7.83 12.94 1.31
CA MET A 1 -8.63 11.93 0.55
C MET A 1 -9.54 12.68 -0.40
N GLN A 2 -9.39 12.45 -1.68
CA GLN A 2 -10.24 13.08 -2.70
C GLN A 2 -11.24 12.06 -3.25
N PHE A 3 -12.51 12.46 -3.35
CA PHE A 3 -13.57 11.64 -3.92
C PHE A 3 -13.88 12.12 -5.34
N TYR A 4 -13.89 11.21 -6.30
CA TYR A 4 -14.29 11.49 -7.68
C TYR A 4 -15.51 10.65 -8.06
N VAL A 5 -16.49 11.29 -8.66
CA VAL A 5 -17.67 10.60 -9.23
C VAL A 5 -17.29 10.15 -10.65
N ILE A 6 -17.33 8.85 -10.89
CA ILE A 6 -17.10 8.29 -12.22
C ILE A 6 -18.46 7.84 -12.78
N GLY A 7 -18.92 8.52 -13.81
CA GLY A 7 -20.08 8.12 -14.62
C GLY A 7 -21.41 8.03 -13.89
N GLY A 8 -22.35 8.69 -14.37
CA GLY A 8 -23.81 8.85 -14.21
C GLY A 8 -24.64 8.06 -13.19
N VAL A 9 -24.11 7.19 -12.33
CA VAL A 9 -24.91 6.43 -11.37
C VAL A 9 -24.12 6.19 -10.08
N GLY A 10 -23.86 7.24 -9.28
CA GLY A 10 -23.48 7.09 -7.87
C GLY A 10 -22.27 6.22 -7.55
N ARG A 11 -21.35 6.02 -8.49
CA ARG A 11 -20.09 5.32 -8.23
C ARG A 11 -19.04 6.32 -7.78
N TYR A 12 -18.40 6.02 -6.64
CA TYR A 12 -17.37 6.87 -6.06
C TYR A 12 -16.04 6.12 -6.09
N MET A 13 -15.05 6.67 -6.84
CA MET A 13 -13.67 6.25 -6.70
C MET A 13 -13.00 7.12 -5.64
N VAL A 14 -12.37 6.48 -4.66
CA VAL A 14 -11.53 7.15 -3.68
C VAL A 14 -10.12 7.21 -4.24
N LYS A 15 -9.50 8.39 -4.19
CA LYS A 15 -8.10 8.57 -4.55
C LYS A 15 -7.31 9.04 -3.33
N VAL A 16 -6.19 8.37 -3.08
CA VAL A 16 -5.25 8.70 -2.00
C VAL A 16 -3.92 9.04 -2.63
N GLU A 17 -3.33 10.14 -2.22
CA GLU A 17 -1.98 10.53 -2.59
C GLU A 17 -1.22 10.94 -1.34
N ARG A 18 -0.05 10.34 -1.13
CA ARG A 18 0.84 10.64 -0.02
C ARG A 18 2.27 10.72 -0.52
N SER A 19 3.04 11.61 0.05
CA SER A 19 4.47 11.67 -0.22
C SER A 19 5.25 12.03 1.03
N LEU A 20 6.49 11.57 1.10
CA LEU A 20 7.37 11.82 2.23
C LEU A 20 8.83 11.80 1.77
N LEU A 21 9.61 12.75 2.27
CA LEU A 21 11.07 12.72 2.14
C LEU A 21 11.64 11.89 3.30
N ILE A 22 12.52 10.95 2.99
CA ILE A 22 13.07 10.04 3.98
C ILE A 22 14.58 9.87 3.82
N ALA A 23 15.30 9.78 4.94
CA ALA A 23 16.74 9.61 4.98
C ALA A 23 17.14 8.13 4.88
N HIS A 24 16.59 7.45 3.89
CA HIS A 24 16.93 6.08 3.49
C HIS A 24 16.94 6.00 1.97
N SER A 25 17.76 5.10 1.43
CA SER A 25 17.85 4.92 -0.02
C SER A 25 16.54 4.40 -0.62
N ALA A 26 16.33 4.66 -1.91
CA ALA A 26 15.21 4.08 -2.66
C ALA A 26 15.22 2.54 -2.57
N GLN A 27 16.40 1.91 -2.63
CA GLN A 27 16.53 0.46 -2.52
C GLN A 27 16.03 -0.07 -1.18
N ARG A 28 16.40 0.58 -0.06
CA ARG A 28 15.94 0.18 1.27
C ARG A 28 14.42 0.27 1.38
N MET A 29 13.85 1.35 0.88
CA MET A 29 12.39 1.54 0.95
C MET A 29 11.65 0.56 0.04
N PHE A 30 12.16 0.33 -1.16
CA PHE A 30 11.62 -0.69 -2.06
C PHE A 30 11.63 -2.07 -1.39
N ASP A 31 12.74 -2.45 -0.79
CA ASP A 31 12.90 -3.76 -0.14
C ASP A 31 11.91 -3.94 1.01
N LEU A 32 11.64 -2.89 1.80
CA LEU A 32 10.65 -2.96 2.88
C LEU A 32 9.23 -3.16 2.35
N VAL A 33 8.86 -2.50 1.27
CA VAL A 33 7.53 -2.65 0.66
C VAL A 33 7.39 -4.02 0.00
N GLU A 34 8.46 -4.56 -0.55
CA GLU A 34 8.48 -5.91 -1.14
C GLU A 34 8.48 -7.03 -0.10
N ASP A 35 8.94 -6.76 1.12
CA ASP A 35 8.97 -7.74 2.21
C ASP A 35 7.60 -7.89 2.86
N ILE A 36 6.66 -8.41 2.07
CA ILE A 36 5.24 -8.52 2.44
C ILE A 36 5.05 -9.44 3.65
N GLU A 37 5.87 -10.45 3.79
CA GLU A 37 5.81 -11.41 4.91
C GLU A 37 6.03 -10.73 6.27
N ALA A 38 6.73 -9.60 6.31
CA ALA A 38 6.99 -8.85 7.53
C ALA A 38 5.84 -7.88 7.91
N TYR A 39 4.88 -7.65 7.05
CA TYR A 39 3.79 -6.68 7.30
C TYR A 39 3.07 -6.88 8.63
N PRO A 40 2.74 -8.11 9.07
CA PRO A 40 2.08 -8.30 10.36
C PRO A 40 2.90 -7.83 11.56
N ASP A 41 4.22 -7.71 11.41
CA ASP A 41 5.12 -7.30 12.50
C ASP A 41 5.01 -5.81 12.84
N PHE A 42 4.56 -4.97 11.90
CA PHE A 42 4.53 -3.52 12.11
C PHE A 42 3.28 -2.80 11.59
N LEU A 43 2.37 -3.49 10.92
CA LEU A 43 1.10 -2.95 10.48
C LEU A 43 -0.02 -3.53 11.35
N PRO A 44 -0.58 -2.75 12.30
CA PRO A 44 -1.55 -3.28 13.28
C PRO A 44 -2.81 -3.86 12.66
N TRP A 45 -3.18 -3.40 11.47
CA TRP A 45 -4.36 -3.86 10.75
C TRP A 45 -4.11 -5.14 9.95
N CYS A 46 -2.85 -5.54 9.75
CA CYS A 46 -2.49 -6.71 8.96
C CYS A 46 -2.33 -7.92 9.86
N ALA A 47 -3.29 -8.85 9.78
CA ALA A 47 -3.26 -10.07 10.61
C ALA A 47 -2.28 -11.11 10.06
N ARG A 48 -2.24 -11.29 8.76
CA ARG A 48 -1.33 -12.20 8.06
C ARG A 48 -1.24 -11.86 6.58
N THR A 49 -0.26 -12.45 5.91
CA THR A 49 -0.06 -12.31 4.47
C THR A 49 0.20 -13.67 3.84
N GLU A 50 -0.10 -13.78 2.55
CA GLU A 50 0.26 -14.96 1.74
C GLU A 50 0.84 -14.49 0.42
N VAL A 51 2.06 -14.92 0.10
CA VAL A 51 2.68 -14.66 -1.19
C VAL A 51 2.52 -15.92 -2.04
N SER A 52 1.72 -15.84 -3.11
CA SER A 52 1.44 -16.97 -4.00
C SER A 52 2.37 -17.03 -5.20
N HIS A 53 2.99 -15.92 -5.56
CA HIS A 53 3.95 -15.84 -6.66
C HIS A 53 4.95 -14.72 -6.40
N ARG A 54 6.22 -14.98 -6.70
CA ARG A 54 7.26 -13.96 -6.64
C ARG A 54 8.37 -14.28 -7.63
N ASP A 55 8.66 -13.34 -8.50
CA ASP A 55 9.85 -13.34 -9.35
C ASP A 55 10.43 -11.91 -9.43
N ALA A 56 11.41 -11.69 -10.30
CA ALA A 56 12.04 -10.37 -10.43
C ALA A 56 11.08 -9.29 -10.96
N ALA A 57 10.07 -9.67 -11.73
CA ALA A 57 9.15 -8.74 -12.38
C ALA A 57 7.86 -8.51 -11.62
N SER A 58 7.36 -9.51 -10.88
CA SER A 58 6.07 -9.40 -10.20
C SER A 58 5.99 -10.21 -8.92
N THR A 59 5.08 -9.78 -8.04
CA THR A 59 4.70 -10.49 -6.82
C THR A 59 3.18 -10.49 -6.73
N VAL A 60 2.59 -11.64 -6.44
CA VAL A 60 1.16 -11.76 -6.14
C VAL A 60 1.01 -12.12 -4.67
N ALA A 61 0.30 -11.30 -3.94
CA ALA A 61 0.13 -11.48 -2.50
C ALA A 61 -1.28 -11.14 -2.04
N THR A 62 -1.71 -11.83 -0.98
CA THR A 62 -2.96 -11.58 -0.28
C THR A 62 -2.67 -10.99 1.09
N LEU A 63 -3.32 -9.88 1.40
CA LEU A 63 -3.28 -9.24 2.71
C LEU A 63 -4.59 -9.53 3.44
N TYR A 64 -4.49 -9.98 4.69
CA TYR A 64 -5.64 -10.25 5.57
C TYR A 64 -5.75 -9.12 6.58
N VAL A 65 -6.83 -8.37 6.50
CA VAL A 65 -7.15 -7.26 7.40
C VAL A 65 -8.00 -7.76 8.56
N ASP A 66 -7.57 -7.45 9.76
CA ASP A 66 -8.37 -7.66 10.98
C ASP A 66 -8.08 -6.48 11.92
N TYR A 67 -9.02 -5.54 11.98
CA TYR A 67 -8.81 -4.30 12.73
C TYR A 67 -10.14 -3.72 13.18
N LEU A 68 -10.26 -3.46 14.48
CA LEU A 68 -11.45 -2.85 15.08
C LEU A 68 -12.77 -3.57 14.71
N GLY A 69 -12.71 -4.90 14.62
CA GLY A 69 -13.88 -5.72 14.27
C GLY A 69 -14.15 -5.86 12.79
N ALA A 70 -13.43 -5.14 11.92
CA ALA A 70 -13.53 -5.26 10.48
C ALA A 70 -12.56 -6.33 9.98
N ARG A 71 -13.05 -7.28 9.18
CA ARG A 71 -12.26 -8.34 8.57
C ARG A 71 -12.48 -8.36 7.07
N ALA A 72 -11.38 -8.39 6.35
CA ALA A 72 -11.40 -8.50 4.89
C ALA A 72 -10.07 -9.08 4.40
N HIS A 73 -10.04 -9.52 3.17
CA HIS A 73 -8.80 -9.85 2.50
C HIS A 73 -8.84 -9.34 1.07
N PHE A 74 -7.68 -9.02 0.53
CA PHE A 74 -7.56 -8.65 -0.86
C PHE A 74 -6.21 -9.09 -1.41
N THR A 75 -6.23 -9.45 -2.68
CA THR A 75 -5.06 -9.94 -3.41
C THR A 75 -4.70 -8.95 -4.49
N THR A 76 -3.43 -8.59 -4.55
CA THR A 76 -2.90 -7.74 -5.61
C THR A 76 -1.76 -8.41 -6.34
N ARG A 77 -1.60 -8.04 -7.60
CA ARG A 77 -0.39 -8.29 -8.38
C ARG A 77 0.42 -7.00 -8.39
N ASN A 78 1.66 -7.10 -7.96
CA ASN A 78 2.58 -5.98 -7.87
C ASN A 78 3.61 -6.12 -8.98
N ASP A 79 3.51 -5.29 -10.01
CA ASP A 79 4.49 -5.22 -11.09
C ASP A 79 5.64 -4.32 -10.66
N LYS A 80 6.84 -4.87 -10.66
CA LYS A 80 8.02 -4.26 -10.03
C LYS A 80 9.02 -3.71 -11.03
N ARG A 81 9.57 -2.54 -10.71
CA ARG A 81 10.75 -1.95 -11.36
C ARG A 81 11.75 -1.54 -10.28
N PRO A 82 12.50 -2.51 -9.71
CA PRO A 82 13.41 -2.21 -8.59
C PRO A 82 14.54 -1.26 -9.00
N PRO A 83 14.93 -0.33 -8.15
CA PRO A 83 14.31 0.07 -6.88
C PRO A 83 13.31 1.24 -7.03
N GLN A 84 12.84 1.54 -8.22
CA GLN A 84 12.14 2.78 -8.56
C GLN A 84 10.66 2.74 -8.24
N SER A 85 9.98 1.64 -8.56
CA SER A 85 8.52 1.63 -8.46
C SER A 85 7.91 0.24 -8.35
N MET A 86 6.68 0.22 -7.87
CA MET A 86 5.85 -0.96 -7.77
C MET A 86 4.41 -0.57 -8.06
N ARG A 87 3.83 -1.17 -9.10
CA ARG A 87 2.44 -0.91 -9.50
C ARG A 87 1.55 -2.02 -8.99
N LEU A 88 0.49 -1.64 -8.29
CA LEU A 88 -0.46 -2.56 -7.66
C LEU A 88 -1.71 -2.68 -8.54
N LYS A 89 -2.12 -3.92 -8.80
CA LYS A 89 -3.35 -4.24 -9.54
C LYS A 89 -4.17 -5.24 -8.75
N LEU A 90 -5.48 -5.03 -8.70
CA LEU A 90 -6.40 -5.95 -8.04
C LEU A 90 -6.45 -7.29 -8.77
N VAL A 91 -6.33 -8.38 -8.00
CA VAL A 91 -6.61 -9.74 -8.44
C VAL A 91 -7.92 -10.23 -7.85
N ASP A 92 -8.14 -10.02 -6.54
CA ASP A 92 -9.33 -10.43 -5.82
C ASP A 92 -9.54 -9.55 -4.58
N GLY A 93 -10.79 -9.35 -4.20
CA GLY A 93 -11.14 -8.59 -3.01
C GLY A 93 -12.46 -7.85 -3.15
N PRO A 94 -12.89 -7.12 -2.08
CA PRO A 94 -14.19 -6.46 -2.04
C PRO A 94 -14.21 -5.13 -2.79
N PHE A 95 -13.59 -5.08 -3.95
CA PHE A 95 -13.48 -3.89 -4.78
C PHE A 95 -13.97 -4.17 -6.21
N HIS A 96 -14.61 -3.19 -6.84
CA HIS A 96 -14.80 -3.16 -8.28
C HIS A 96 -13.49 -2.86 -8.99
N GLN A 97 -12.69 -1.98 -8.41
CA GLN A 97 -11.36 -1.67 -8.91
C GLN A 97 -10.45 -1.22 -7.77
N LEU A 98 -9.16 -1.49 -7.93
CA LEU A 98 -8.10 -1.02 -7.08
C LEU A 98 -6.82 -0.97 -7.91
N GLU A 99 -6.21 0.19 -7.98
CA GLU A 99 -4.93 0.40 -8.64
C GLU A 99 -4.07 1.31 -7.77
N GLY A 100 -2.80 0.97 -7.63
CA GLY A 100 -1.86 1.74 -6.84
C GLY A 100 -0.49 1.84 -7.47
N LEU A 101 0.29 2.77 -6.95
CA LEU A 101 1.67 2.97 -7.34
C LEU A 101 2.48 3.40 -6.13
N TRP A 102 3.55 2.66 -5.88
CA TRP A 102 4.67 3.11 -5.07
C TRP A 102 5.76 3.62 -6.00
N HIS A 103 6.23 4.81 -5.74
CA HIS A 103 7.36 5.40 -6.44
C HIS A 103 8.41 5.86 -5.44
N PHE A 104 9.66 5.42 -5.64
CA PHE A 104 10.79 5.73 -4.77
C PHE A 104 11.81 6.52 -5.58
N LYS A 105 11.68 7.85 -5.54
CA LYS A 105 12.57 8.74 -6.27
C LYS A 105 13.86 8.94 -5.48
N SER A 106 14.97 8.44 -6.00
CA SER A 106 16.28 8.65 -5.40
C SER A 106 16.67 10.13 -5.44
N LEU A 107 17.07 10.68 -4.30
CA LEU A 107 17.56 12.05 -4.16
C LEU A 107 19.04 12.09 -3.86
N ALA A 108 19.55 11.05 -3.19
CA ALA A 108 20.94 10.83 -2.85
C ALA A 108 21.12 9.35 -2.51
N ASP A 109 22.35 8.91 -2.26
CA ASP A 109 22.63 7.51 -1.90
C ASP A 109 21.91 7.06 -0.63
N ASN A 110 21.58 8.00 0.25
CA ASN A 110 20.92 7.73 1.54
C ASN A 110 19.61 8.49 1.72
N ALA A 111 18.99 8.95 0.65
CA ALA A 111 17.72 9.69 0.72
C ALA A 111 16.85 9.43 -0.51
N CYS A 112 15.55 9.36 -0.30
CA CYS A 112 14.58 9.28 -1.39
C CYS A 112 13.28 10.03 -1.05
N LYS A 113 12.49 10.30 -2.09
CA LYS A 113 11.11 10.74 -1.94
C LYS A 113 10.22 9.55 -2.21
N ILE A 114 9.41 9.18 -1.21
CA ILE A 114 8.36 8.18 -1.38
C ILE A 114 7.12 8.87 -1.88
N GLU A 115 6.52 8.33 -2.93
CA GLU A 115 5.20 8.72 -3.41
C GLU A 115 4.32 7.48 -3.45
N PHE A 116 3.14 7.59 -2.84
CA PHE A 116 2.13 6.53 -2.84
C PHE A 116 0.84 7.08 -3.39
N ARG A 117 0.30 6.40 -4.40
CA ARG A 117 -0.99 6.73 -5.02
C ARG A 117 -1.85 5.49 -5.04
N LEU A 118 -3.11 5.62 -4.67
CA LEU A 118 -4.07 4.53 -4.70
C LEU A 118 -5.43 5.06 -5.13
N GLY A 119 -6.03 4.39 -6.10
CA GLY A 119 -7.42 4.60 -6.49
C GLY A 119 -8.21 3.33 -6.25
N TYR A 120 -9.37 3.41 -5.60
CA TYR A 120 -10.19 2.24 -5.33
C TYR A 120 -11.67 2.57 -5.27
N GLU A 121 -12.48 1.53 -5.56
CA GLU A 121 -13.94 1.56 -5.46
C GLU A 121 -14.39 0.22 -4.86
N PHE A 122 -15.17 0.28 -3.78
CA PHE A 122 -15.71 -0.93 -3.15
C PHE A 122 -16.81 -1.58 -4.01
N SER A 123 -16.94 -2.90 -3.92
CA SER A 123 -17.91 -3.69 -4.67
C SER A 123 -19.32 -3.70 -4.04
N GLY A 124 -19.67 -2.70 -3.26
CA GLY A 124 -21.02 -2.58 -2.69
C GLY A 124 -21.06 -1.66 -1.49
N ARG A 125 -22.28 -1.21 -1.17
CA ARG A 125 -22.51 -0.28 -0.07
C ARG A 125 -22.20 -0.88 1.30
N LEU A 126 -22.47 -2.18 1.47
CA LEU A 126 -22.22 -2.86 2.74
C LEU A 126 -20.71 -2.92 3.04
N PHE A 127 -19.90 -3.34 2.08
CA PHE A 127 -18.46 -3.35 2.24
C PHE A 127 -17.91 -1.93 2.44
N SER A 128 -18.40 -0.97 1.67
CA SER A 128 -18.01 0.44 1.84
C SER A 128 -18.30 0.96 3.25
N ALA A 129 -19.46 0.61 3.80
CA ALA A 129 -19.87 1.05 5.14
C ALA A 129 -19.03 0.40 6.25
N VAL A 130 -18.71 -0.89 6.13
CA VAL A 130 -18.02 -1.66 7.18
C VAL A 130 -16.50 -1.52 7.07
N ILE A 131 -15.94 -1.68 5.87
CA ILE A 131 -14.50 -1.71 5.63
C ILE A 131 -13.94 -0.32 5.28
N GLY A 132 -14.79 0.57 4.76
CA GLY A 132 -14.36 1.90 4.29
C GLY A 132 -13.56 2.70 5.32
N PRO A 133 -14.05 2.88 6.56
CA PRO A 133 -13.30 3.64 7.57
C PRO A 133 -11.95 3.01 7.93
N VAL A 134 -11.89 1.68 8.02
CA VAL A 134 -10.63 0.95 8.29
C VAL A 134 -9.69 1.06 7.12
N PHE A 135 -10.18 0.87 5.90
CA PHE A 135 -9.34 0.96 4.71
C PHE A 135 -8.82 2.38 4.48
N GLY A 136 -9.62 3.40 4.77
CA GLY A 136 -9.18 4.79 4.76
C GLY A 136 -8.05 5.05 5.76
N HIS A 137 -8.15 4.52 6.97
CA HIS A 137 -7.09 4.61 7.98
C HIS A 137 -5.81 3.92 7.51
N ILE A 138 -5.92 2.72 6.90
CA ILE A 138 -4.79 2.00 6.31
C ILE A 138 -4.06 2.90 5.30
N CYS A 139 -4.80 3.46 4.35
CA CYS A 139 -4.23 4.31 3.31
C CYS A 139 -3.59 5.58 3.89
N ASP A 140 -4.22 6.20 4.89
CA ASP A 140 -3.72 7.44 5.49
C ASP A 140 -2.45 7.23 6.31
N THR A 141 -2.22 6.05 6.85
CA THR A 141 -1.09 5.77 7.76
C THR A 141 0.03 4.97 7.13
N MET A 142 -0.17 4.45 5.92
CA MET A 142 0.74 3.47 5.32
C MET A 142 2.15 4.01 5.10
N VAL A 143 2.30 5.18 4.50
CA VAL A 143 3.62 5.77 4.21
C VAL A 143 4.40 6.02 5.49
N ASP A 144 3.75 6.58 6.51
CA ASP A 144 4.39 6.83 7.80
C ASP A 144 4.79 5.54 8.51
N ALA A 145 3.98 4.49 8.39
CA ALA A 145 4.30 3.18 8.98
C ALA A 145 5.56 2.57 8.35
N PHE A 146 5.69 2.64 7.03
CA PHE A 146 6.91 2.17 6.35
C PHE A 146 8.13 3.03 6.67
N ALA A 147 7.96 4.35 6.79
CA ALA A 147 9.04 5.25 7.21
C ALA A 147 9.53 4.93 8.61
N GLN A 148 8.63 4.70 9.55
CA GLN A 148 8.97 4.29 10.92
C GLN A 148 9.66 2.92 10.92
N ARG A 149 9.15 1.96 10.15
CA ARG A 149 9.76 0.63 10.03
C ARG A 149 11.18 0.71 9.49
N ALA A 150 11.44 1.59 8.53
CA ALA A 150 12.79 1.81 7.99
C ALA A 150 13.76 2.24 9.09
N ASN A 151 13.34 3.15 9.96
CA ASN A 151 14.16 3.58 11.09
C ASN A 151 14.41 2.45 12.10
N GLU A 152 13.43 1.59 12.33
CA GLU A 152 13.58 0.43 13.22
C GLU A 152 14.54 -0.61 12.66
N VAL A 153 14.47 -0.89 11.35
CA VAL A 153 15.27 -1.93 10.69
C VAL A 153 16.67 -1.45 10.34
N TYR A 154 16.80 -0.22 9.86
CA TYR A 154 18.06 0.32 9.31
C TYR A 154 18.72 1.36 10.22
N GLY A 155 18.07 1.76 11.32
CA GLY A 155 18.49 2.88 12.14
C GLY A 155 18.00 4.22 11.58
N GLU A 156 18.04 5.27 12.40
CA GLU A 156 17.70 6.62 11.95
C GLU A 156 18.71 7.10 10.92
N GLY A 157 18.20 7.52 9.74
CA GLY A 157 19.05 8.08 8.70
C GLY A 157 19.30 9.57 8.92
N TYR A 158 20.43 10.06 8.41
CA TYR A 158 20.76 11.48 8.38
C TYR A 158 20.86 11.96 6.93
N VAL A 159 20.25 13.08 6.68
CA VAL A 159 20.34 13.76 5.38
C VAL A 159 21.35 14.88 5.45
#